data_12fcbf4dd3f6b09f615c1c99dda6e1ce
#
_entry.id   12fcbf4dd3f6b09f615c1c99dda6e1ce
#
_cell.length_a   1.000
_cell.length_b   1.000
_cell.length_c   1.000
_cell.angle_alpha   90.00
_cell.angle_beta   90.00
_cell.angle_gamma   90.00
#
_symmetry.space_group_name_H-M   'P 1'
#
loop_
_entity.id
_entity.type
_entity.pdbx_description
1 polymer ?
#
loop_
_entity_poly.entity_id
_entity_poly.type
_entity_poly.pdbx_seq_one_letter_code
_entity_poly.pdbx_strand_id
1 'polypeptide(L)'
;LDMWSDCVARLCAAVGVTDDDVAQISFGYGLFTGALGLHYGLEKLGAAVIPVSSGNTEKQVKLLHDFGPTVLISTPSYAMYMSEVAHDMGISNDQLKLRIGLFGSEGCTNELRDKIEKGFGLFSTDNYGMSELCGPGVSGECYLREGLHFAEDHFLPEIIDSKTGEVLERGETGELVVTTLSKEGIPLLRYRTKDIT
;
A
#
# COMPACT_ATOMS: atom_id res chain seq x y z
N LEU A 1 -16.57 -7.23 4.55
CA LEU A 1 -15.44 -7.67 3.74
C LEU A 1 -15.51 -7.09 2.31
N ASP A 2 -16.67 -7.16 1.62
CA ASP A 2 -16.83 -6.71 0.23
C ASP A 2 -16.43 -5.25 0.00
N MET A 3 -16.87 -4.33 0.85
CA MET A 3 -16.47 -2.92 0.78
C MET A 3 -14.95 -2.76 0.87
N TRP A 4 -14.33 -3.41 1.82
CA TRP A 4 -12.89 -3.33 2.02
C TRP A 4 -12.09 -3.88 0.83
N SER A 5 -12.43 -5.09 0.38
CA SER A 5 -11.78 -5.67 -0.81
C SER A 5 -12.03 -4.84 -2.08
N ASP A 6 -13.18 -4.15 -2.18
CA ASP A 6 -13.46 -3.25 -3.29
C ASP A 6 -12.57 -1.99 -3.28
N CYS A 7 -12.42 -1.35 -2.12
CA CYS A 7 -11.50 -0.21 -1.97
C CYS A 7 -10.08 -0.58 -2.38
N VAL A 8 -9.58 -1.73 -1.90
CA VAL A 8 -8.24 -2.20 -2.25
C VAL A 8 -8.11 -2.59 -3.72
N ALA A 9 -9.10 -3.27 -4.30
CA ALA A 9 -9.09 -3.63 -5.72
C ALA A 9 -9.01 -2.37 -6.62
N ARG A 10 -9.80 -1.33 -6.31
CA ARG A 10 -9.76 -0.04 -7.02
C ARG A 10 -8.41 0.64 -6.90
N LEU A 11 -7.82 0.61 -5.71
CA LEU A 11 -6.48 1.15 -5.46
C LEU A 11 -5.42 0.42 -6.30
N CYS A 12 -5.43 -0.91 -6.31
CA CYS A 12 -4.53 -1.71 -7.14
C CYS A 12 -4.75 -1.44 -8.65
N ALA A 13 -6.01 -1.34 -9.09
CA ALA A 13 -6.34 -1.03 -10.48
C ALA A 13 -5.87 0.38 -10.90
N ALA A 14 -5.91 1.37 -10.00
CA ALA A 14 -5.48 2.74 -10.28
C ALA A 14 -3.99 2.86 -10.63
N VAL A 15 -3.18 1.89 -10.24
CA VAL A 15 -1.74 1.81 -10.57
C VAL A 15 -1.44 0.79 -11.68
N GLY A 16 -2.48 0.21 -12.26
CA GLY A 16 -2.36 -0.69 -13.40
C GLY A 16 -2.15 -2.16 -13.05
N VAL A 17 -2.50 -2.59 -11.83
CA VAL A 17 -2.58 -4.03 -11.51
C VAL A 17 -3.83 -4.61 -12.19
N THR A 18 -3.68 -5.79 -12.78
CA THR A 18 -4.73 -6.50 -13.53
C THR A 18 -4.87 -7.95 -13.04
N ASP A 19 -5.79 -8.68 -13.63
CA ASP A 19 -5.99 -10.13 -13.41
C ASP A 19 -4.87 -11.02 -13.95
N ASP A 20 -4.03 -10.48 -14.84
CA ASP A 20 -2.82 -11.16 -15.33
C ASP A 20 -1.65 -11.11 -14.35
N ASP A 21 -1.76 -10.33 -13.27
CA ASP A 21 -0.67 -10.12 -12.32
C ASP A 21 -0.57 -11.20 -11.25
N VAL A 22 0.66 -11.39 -10.79
CA VAL A 22 0.99 -12.20 -9.62
C VAL A 22 1.60 -11.31 -8.56
N ALA A 23 0.98 -11.20 -7.41
CA ALA A 23 1.40 -10.32 -6.32
C ALA A 23 2.04 -11.10 -5.17
N GLN A 24 3.28 -10.77 -4.81
CA GLN A 24 3.89 -11.26 -3.57
C GLN A 24 3.60 -10.30 -2.43
N ILE A 25 2.94 -10.80 -1.37
CA ILE A 25 2.66 -10.03 -0.15
C ILE A 25 3.68 -10.37 0.92
N SER A 26 4.51 -9.40 1.24
CA SER A 26 5.59 -9.47 2.22
C SER A 26 5.24 -8.75 3.53
N PHE A 27 3.95 -8.62 3.84
CA PHE A 27 3.41 -8.21 5.13
C PHE A 27 3.03 -9.41 6.00
N GLY A 28 3.09 -9.26 7.33
CA GLY A 28 2.63 -10.27 8.27
C GLY A 28 1.13 -10.53 8.18
N TYR A 29 0.72 -11.79 8.09
CA TYR A 29 -0.70 -12.20 8.04
C TYR A 29 -1.34 -12.38 9.43
N GLY A 30 -0.57 -12.30 10.50
CA GLY A 30 -1.06 -12.44 11.87
C GLY A 30 -1.19 -11.09 12.57
N LEU A 31 -2.34 -10.81 13.19
CA LEU A 31 -2.62 -9.62 14.01
C LEU A 31 -2.25 -8.26 13.34
N PHE A 32 -2.28 -8.22 12.02
CA PHE A 32 -2.00 -7.05 11.21
C PHE A 32 -2.95 -7.02 10.01
N THR A 33 -3.65 -5.91 9.82
CA THR A 33 -4.71 -5.79 8.81
C THR A 33 -4.17 -5.64 7.38
N GLY A 34 -2.95 -5.14 7.23
CA GLY A 34 -2.38 -4.79 5.93
C GLY A 34 -2.36 -5.95 4.92
N ALA A 35 -1.84 -7.10 5.32
CA ALA A 35 -1.73 -8.25 4.42
C ALA A 35 -3.09 -8.76 3.94
N LEU A 36 -4.04 -8.97 4.87
CA LEU A 36 -5.35 -9.54 4.52
C LEU A 36 -6.17 -8.62 3.61
N GLY A 37 -6.15 -7.31 3.83
CA GLY A 37 -6.86 -6.36 2.97
C GLY A 37 -6.35 -6.39 1.54
N LEU A 38 -5.03 -6.36 1.38
CA LEU A 38 -4.38 -6.44 0.06
C LEU A 38 -4.64 -7.80 -0.61
N HIS A 39 -4.59 -8.89 0.15
CA HIS A 39 -4.90 -10.22 -0.35
C HIS A 39 -6.31 -10.29 -0.95
N TYR A 40 -7.34 -9.92 -0.18
CA TYR A 40 -8.72 -9.98 -0.66
C TYR A 40 -9.02 -8.97 -1.77
N GLY A 41 -8.37 -7.82 -1.77
CA GLY A 41 -8.49 -6.85 -2.85
C GLY A 41 -7.90 -7.35 -4.17
N LEU A 42 -6.74 -7.98 -4.11
CA LEU A 42 -6.10 -8.60 -5.28
C LEU A 42 -6.89 -9.80 -5.81
N GLU A 43 -7.39 -10.68 -4.92
CA GLU A 43 -8.28 -11.77 -5.33
C GLU A 43 -9.56 -11.24 -6.00
N LYS A 44 -10.15 -10.16 -5.46
CA LYS A 44 -11.33 -9.52 -6.07
C LYS A 44 -11.02 -8.93 -7.45
N LEU A 45 -9.82 -8.40 -7.65
CA LEU A 45 -9.33 -7.91 -8.94
C LEU A 45 -9.08 -9.06 -9.94
N GLY A 46 -8.88 -10.28 -9.44
CA GLY A 46 -8.56 -11.47 -10.25
C GLY A 46 -7.07 -11.82 -10.28
N ALA A 47 -6.22 -11.03 -9.65
CA ALA A 47 -4.78 -11.28 -9.58
C ALA A 47 -4.43 -12.49 -8.70
N ALA A 48 -3.38 -13.23 -9.06
CA ALA A 48 -2.88 -14.31 -8.22
C ALA A 48 -2.07 -13.76 -7.04
N VAL A 49 -2.19 -14.39 -5.87
CA VAL A 49 -1.51 -13.93 -4.65
C VAL A 49 -0.55 -14.98 -4.11
N ILE A 50 0.68 -14.58 -3.83
CA ILE A 50 1.69 -15.36 -3.11
C ILE A 50 1.76 -14.81 -1.67
N PRO A 51 1.12 -15.46 -0.67
CA PRO A 51 1.02 -14.94 0.69
C PRO A 51 2.26 -15.34 1.52
N VAL A 52 3.39 -14.70 1.26
CA VAL A 52 4.68 -15.09 1.87
C VAL A 52 4.77 -14.72 3.33
N SER A 53 4.05 -13.67 3.76
CA SER A 53 4.15 -13.08 5.09
C SER A 53 5.48 -12.34 5.30
N SER A 54 5.88 -12.10 6.54
CA SER A 54 7.11 -11.39 6.90
C SER A 54 8.23 -12.35 7.29
N GLY A 55 9.47 -11.87 7.23
CA GLY A 55 10.67 -12.61 7.66
C GLY A 55 11.26 -13.52 6.58
N ASN A 56 12.40 -14.12 6.89
CA ASN A 56 13.17 -14.98 5.99
C ASN A 56 13.42 -14.34 4.60
N THR A 57 14.15 -13.23 4.58
CA THR A 57 14.29 -12.37 3.41
C THR A 57 14.93 -13.08 2.21
N GLU A 58 15.94 -13.93 2.42
CA GLU A 58 16.55 -14.74 1.35
C GLU A 58 15.52 -15.65 0.67
N LYS A 59 14.63 -16.29 1.46
CA LYS A 59 13.55 -17.09 0.90
C LYS A 59 12.57 -16.24 0.10
N GLN A 60 12.24 -15.04 0.59
CA GLN A 60 11.35 -14.13 -0.13
C GLN A 60 11.93 -13.68 -1.47
N VAL A 61 13.21 -13.33 -1.49
CA VAL A 61 13.94 -12.99 -2.72
C VAL A 61 13.99 -14.18 -3.68
N LYS A 62 14.24 -15.38 -3.16
CA LYS A 62 14.18 -16.60 -3.98
C LYS A 62 12.80 -16.82 -4.60
N LEU A 63 11.73 -16.54 -3.87
CA LEU A 63 10.34 -16.63 -4.39
C LEU A 63 10.08 -15.57 -5.48
N LEU A 64 10.63 -14.34 -5.34
CA LEU A 64 10.58 -13.33 -6.40
C LEU A 64 11.21 -13.83 -7.70
N HIS A 65 12.32 -14.54 -7.59
CA HIS A 65 13.01 -15.11 -8.75
C HIS A 65 12.27 -16.33 -9.32
N ASP A 66 11.93 -17.31 -8.49
CA ASP A 66 11.44 -18.62 -8.92
C ASP A 66 9.98 -18.57 -9.42
N PHE A 67 9.11 -17.78 -8.78
CA PHE A 67 7.70 -17.64 -9.18
C PHE A 67 7.44 -16.45 -10.10
N GLY A 68 8.38 -15.50 -10.16
CA GLY A 68 8.30 -14.35 -11.03
C GLY A 68 7.05 -13.46 -10.81
N PRO A 69 6.74 -13.05 -9.56
CA PRO A 69 5.66 -12.13 -9.33
C PRO A 69 5.94 -10.80 -10.03
N THR A 70 4.84 -10.14 -10.44
CA THR A 70 4.88 -8.86 -11.15
C THR A 70 4.62 -7.68 -10.21
N VAL A 71 4.04 -7.95 -9.04
CA VAL A 71 3.71 -6.95 -8.01
C VAL A 71 4.37 -7.35 -6.69
N LEU A 72 5.10 -6.40 -6.09
CA LEU A 72 5.66 -6.54 -4.73
C LEU A 72 4.88 -5.66 -3.76
N ILE A 73 4.47 -6.24 -2.63
CA ILE A 73 3.74 -5.54 -1.58
C ILE A 73 4.50 -5.67 -0.27
N SER A 74 4.94 -4.53 0.27
CA SER A 74 5.70 -4.48 1.53
C SER A 74 5.73 -3.07 2.13
N THR A 75 6.44 -2.89 3.25
CA THR A 75 6.87 -1.55 3.64
C THR A 75 8.02 -1.09 2.75
N PRO A 76 8.20 0.23 2.52
CA PRO A 76 9.33 0.75 1.73
C PRO A 76 10.69 0.31 2.28
N SER A 77 10.90 0.39 3.59
CA SER A 77 12.17 -0.02 4.22
C SER A 77 12.47 -1.50 3.99
N TYR A 78 11.44 -2.37 4.06
CA TYR A 78 11.63 -3.79 3.80
C TYR A 78 11.87 -4.09 2.31
N ALA A 79 11.22 -3.38 1.40
CA ALA A 79 11.51 -3.48 -0.04
C ALA A 79 12.96 -3.11 -0.34
N MET A 80 13.47 -2.03 0.28
CA MET A 80 14.88 -1.65 0.14
C MET A 80 15.81 -2.75 0.62
N TYR A 81 15.56 -3.29 1.82
CA TYR A 81 16.35 -4.39 2.37
C TYR A 81 16.29 -5.66 1.49
N MET A 82 15.11 -6.01 0.97
CA MET A 82 14.98 -7.13 0.01
C MET A 82 15.79 -6.90 -1.26
N SER A 83 15.87 -5.67 -1.75
CA SER A 83 16.68 -5.30 -2.91
C SER A 83 18.19 -5.50 -2.66
N GLU A 84 18.66 -5.11 -1.48
CA GLU A 84 20.05 -5.34 -1.06
C GLU A 84 20.36 -6.84 -0.97
N VAL A 85 19.48 -7.63 -0.34
CA VAL A 85 19.62 -9.08 -0.24
C VAL A 85 19.59 -9.75 -1.62
N ALA A 86 18.75 -9.28 -2.54
CA ALA A 86 18.73 -9.79 -3.92
C ALA A 86 20.08 -9.57 -4.61
N HIS A 87 20.63 -8.36 -4.47
CA HIS A 87 21.98 -8.06 -4.99
C HIS A 87 23.07 -8.95 -4.39
N ASP A 88 23.05 -9.17 -3.07
CA ASP A 88 24.02 -10.02 -2.38
C ASP A 88 23.90 -11.50 -2.78
N MET A 89 22.69 -11.95 -3.15
CA MET A 89 22.44 -13.28 -3.73
C MET A 89 22.80 -13.37 -5.21
N GLY A 90 23.26 -12.28 -5.84
CA GLY A 90 23.59 -12.25 -7.27
C GLY A 90 22.37 -12.24 -8.19
N ILE A 91 21.20 -11.86 -7.68
CA ILE A 91 19.95 -11.74 -8.44
C ILE A 91 19.78 -10.29 -8.86
N SER A 92 19.92 -10.02 -10.15
CA SER A 92 19.73 -8.69 -10.73
C SER A 92 18.26 -8.44 -11.11
N ASN A 93 17.90 -7.18 -11.28
CA ASN A 93 16.50 -6.79 -11.56
C ASN A 93 15.98 -7.34 -12.92
N ASP A 94 16.85 -7.55 -13.90
CA ASP A 94 16.51 -8.17 -15.19
C ASP A 94 16.14 -9.66 -15.09
N GLN A 95 16.48 -10.31 -13.98
CA GLN A 95 16.07 -11.69 -13.68
C GLN A 95 14.72 -11.76 -12.94
N LEU A 96 14.17 -10.60 -12.52
CA LEU A 96 12.88 -10.47 -11.85
C LEU A 96 11.82 -9.99 -12.84
N LYS A 97 10.55 -10.30 -12.55
CA LYS A 97 9.42 -9.84 -13.37
C LYS A 97 8.65 -8.69 -12.72
N LEU A 98 9.19 -8.13 -11.65
CA LEU A 98 8.55 -7.04 -10.92
C LEU A 98 8.35 -5.82 -11.83
N ARG A 99 7.14 -5.27 -11.81
CA ARG A 99 6.78 -4.05 -12.53
C ARG A 99 6.14 -2.99 -11.64
N ILE A 100 5.47 -3.41 -10.55
CA ILE A 100 4.79 -2.53 -9.60
C ILE A 100 5.20 -2.88 -8.17
N GLY A 101 5.46 -1.83 -7.36
CA GLY A 101 5.57 -1.89 -5.92
C GLY A 101 4.39 -1.17 -5.28
N LEU A 102 3.62 -1.85 -4.45
CA LEU A 102 2.58 -1.26 -3.61
C LEU A 102 3.11 -1.17 -2.18
N PHE A 103 3.57 0.01 -1.79
CA PHE A 103 4.20 0.21 -0.49
C PHE A 103 3.27 0.98 0.46
N GLY A 104 3.50 0.86 1.75
CA GLY A 104 2.71 1.56 2.76
C GLY A 104 3.10 1.19 4.19
N SER A 105 2.29 1.60 5.15
CA SER A 105 2.50 1.45 6.59
C SER A 105 3.63 2.29 7.20
N GLU A 106 4.43 2.95 6.39
CA GLU A 106 5.46 3.92 6.78
C GLU A 106 5.65 4.93 5.63
N GLY A 107 6.17 6.11 5.96
CA GLY A 107 6.45 7.13 4.95
C GLY A 107 7.55 6.69 3.98
N CYS A 108 7.39 7.01 2.71
CA CYS A 108 8.38 6.75 1.67
C CYS A 108 8.91 8.08 1.11
N THR A 109 10.16 8.43 1.45
CA THR A 109 10.79 9.61 0.84
C THR A 109 11.10 9.36 -0.63
N ASN A 110 11.15 10.42 -1.44
CA ASN A 110 11.52 10.29 -2.85
C ASN A 110 12.89 9.59 -3.04
N GLU A 111 13.85 9.89 -2.17
CA GLU A 111 15.18 9.24 -2.23
C GLU A 111 15.10 7.73 -1.98
N LEU A 112 14.30 7.29 -1.01
CA LEU A 112 14.10 5.86 -0.73
C LEU A 112 13.36 5.19 -1.89
N ARG A 113 12.33 5.85 -2.42
CA ARG A 113 11.56 5.41 -3.59
C ARG A 113 12.47 5.17 -4.80
N ASP A 114 13.31 6.16 -5.15
CA ASP A 114 14.24 6.06 -6.27
C ASP A 114 15.22 4.88 -6.13
N LYS A 115 15.70 4.64 -4.90
CA LYS A 115 16.60 3.51 -4.63
C LYS A 115 15.90 2.16 -4.83
N ILE A 116 14.67 2.01 -4.34
CA ILE A 116 13.88 0.79 -4.49
C ILE A 116 13.55 0.54 -5.97
N GLU A 117 13.09 1.57 -6.68
CA GLU A 117 12.74 1.47 -8.09
C GLU A 117 13.95 1.09 -8.94
N LYS A 118 15.10 1.68 -8.66
CA LYS A 118 16.36 1.34 -9.34
C LYS A 118 16.82 -0.08 -9.02
N GLY A 119 16.69 -0.51 -7.76
CA GLY A 119 17.14 -1.82 -7.31
C GLY A 119 16.32 -2.97 -7.88
N PHE A 120 15.01 -2.80 -7.98
CA PHE A 120 14.09 -3.83 -8.48
C PHE A 120 13.64 -3.64 -9.94
N GLY A 121 13.86 -2.47 -10.53
CA GLY A 121 13.37 -2.16 -11.87
C GLY A 121 11.84 -2.01 -11.95
N LEU A 122 11.19 -1.60 -10.86
CA LEU A 122 9.73 -1.47 -10.76
C LEU A 122 9.28 -0.01 -10.63
N PHE A 123 7.99 0.23 -10.84
CA PHE A 123 7.30 1.47 -10.53
C PHE A 123 6.61 1.34 -9.17
N SER A 124 6.87 2.25 -8.23
CA SER A 124 6.33 2.16 -6.88
C SER A 124 5.27 3.21 -6.58
N THR A 125 4.31 2.86 -5.75
CA THR A 125 3.26 3.75 -5.25
C THR A 125 3.08 3.60 -3.76
N ASP A 126 2.59 4.66 -3.14
CA ASP A 126 2.30 4.71 -1.72
C ASP A 126 0.82 4.46 -1.44
N ASN A 127 0.55 3.73 -0.35
CA ASN A 127 -0.78 3.36 0.11
C ASN A 127 -0.95 3.75 1.56
N TYR A 128 -2.00 4.50 1.84
CA TYR A 128 -2.36 4.90 3.19
C TYR A 128 -3.56 4.10 3.72
N GLY A 129 -3.48 3.77 4.97
CA GLY A 129 -4.56 3.16 5.73
C GLY A 129 -4.18 2.97 7.19
N MET A 130 -5.17 2.68 7.99
CA MET A 130 -4.99 2.41 9.42
C MET A 130 -6.06 1.44 9.91
N SER A 131 -5.72 0.66 10.93
CA SER A 131 -6.60 -0.39 11.48
C SER A 131 -7.95 0.17 11.96
N GLU A 132 -7.96 1.38 12.50
CA GLU A 132 -9.15 2.06 13.00
C GLU A 132 -10.17 2.35 11.89
N LEU A 133 -9.71 2.59 10.67
CA LEU A 133 -10.58 2.83 9.52
C LEU A 133 -11.02 1.50 8.87
N CYS A 134 -10.13 0.82 8.19
CA CYS A 134 -10.35 -0.55 7.70
C CYS A 134 -9.04 -1.28 7.35
N GLY A 135 -7.88 -0.68 7.60
CA GLY A 135 -6.58 -1.17 7.13
C GLY A 135 -6.21 -0.51 5.80
N PRO A 136 -5.58 -1.21 4.85
CA PRO A 136 -5.27 -0.66 3.52
C PRO A 136 -6.54 -0.42 2.70
N GLY A 137 -6.43 0.45 1.69
CA GLY A 137 -7.55 0.78 0.81
C GLY A 137 -8.30 2.06 1.18
N VAL A 138 -7.86 2.79 2.21
CA VAL A 138 -8.42 4.11 2.54
C VAL A 138 -8.05 5.13 1.48
N SER A 139 -6.75 5.21 1.16
CA SER A 139 -6.26 6.02 0.04
C SER A 139 -4.95 5.46 -0.54
N GLY A 140 -4.61 5.89 -1.74
CA GLY A 140 -3.37 5.52 -2.40
C GLY A 140 -3.06 6.37 -3.61
N GLU A 141 -1.81 6.36 -4.02
CA GLU A 141 -1.38 6.99 -5.26
C GLU A 141 -1.96 6.28 -6.49
N CYS A 142 -2.13 7.03 -7.57
CA CYS A 142 -2.26 6.49 -8.92
C CYS A 142 -0.91 6.59 -9.65
N TYR A 143 -0.89 6.25 -10.93
CA TYR A 143 0.32 6.31 -11.76
C TYR A 143 0.91 7.73 -11.93
N LEU A 144 0.14 8.79 -11.64
CA LEU A 144 0.64 10.17 -11.68
C LEU A 144 1.46 10.56 -10.44
N ARG A 145 1.20 9.92 -9.30
CA ARG A 145 1.87 10.19 -8.01
C ARG A 145 1.75 11.65 -7.53
N GLU A 146 0.64 12.29 -7.83
CA GLU A 146 0.34 13.67 -7.42
C GLU A 146 -0.58 13.71 -6.19
N GLY A 147 -0.24 12.91 -5.16
CA GLY A 147 -1.01 12.76 -3.93
C GLY A 147 -1.84 11.47 -3.88
N LEU A 148 -2.53 11.29 -2.77
CA LEU A 148 -3.30 10.09 -2.48
C LEU A 148 -4.79 10.31 -2.78
N HIS A 149 -5.38 9.41 -3.55
CA HIS A 149 -6.84 9.39 -3.82
C HIS A 149 -7.56 8.65 -2.70
N PHE A 150 -8.48 9.31 -2.03
CA PHE A 150 -9.35 8.70 -1.04
C PHE A 150 -10.52 7.93 -1.67
N ALA A 151 -10.93 6.84 -1.03
CA ALA A 151 -12.19 6.17 -1.34
C ALA A 151 -13.36 6.96 -0.72
N GLU A 152 -13.68 8.13 -1.31
CA GLU A 152 -14.62 9.13 -0.74
C GLU A 152 -16.06 8.64 -0.64
N ASP A 153 -16.42 7.58 -1.32
CA ASP A 153 -17.70 6.86 -1.16
C ASP A 153 -17.80 6.10 0.18
N HIS A 154 -16.67 5.87 0.83
CA HIS A 154 -16.58 5.14 2.11
C HIS A 154 -15.95 5.96 3.24
N PHE A 155 -15.15 6.97 2.91
CA PHE A 155 -14.42 7.79 3.86
C PHE A 155 -14.51 9.27 3.48
N LEU A 156 -14.98 10.10 4.41
CA LEU A 156 -14.96 11.55 4.26
C LEU A 156 -13.69 12.11 4.91
N PRO A 157 -12.68 12.55 4.13
CA PRO A 157 -11.52 13.22 4.68
C PRO A 157 -11.79 14.71 4.91
N GLU A 158 -11.27 15.25 6.00
CA GLU A 158 -11.20 16.67 6.32
C GLU A 158 -9.76 17.00 6.74
N ILE A 159 -9.26 18.15 6.34
CA ILE A 159 -7.97 18.66 6.81
C ILE A 159 -8.27 19.78 7.80
N ILE A 160 -7.74 19.68 9.02
CA ILE A 160 -8.03 20.64 10.09
C ILE A 160 -6.76 21.28 10.63
N ASP A 161 -6.90 22.51 11.17
CA ASP A 161 -5.90 23.04 12.10
C ASP A 161 -5.90 22.19 13.37
N SER A 162 -4.75 21.62 13.72
CA SER A 162 -4.63 20.68 14.84
C SER A 162 -4.89 21.30 16.22
N LYS A 163 -4.82 22.63 16.33
CA LYS A 163 -5.03 23.39 17.59
C LYS A 163 -6.47 23.86 17.74
N THR A 164 -7.04 24.44 16.67
CA THR A 164 -8.39 25.01 16.70
C THR A 164 -9.46 24.00 16.37
N GLY A 165 -9.14 22.96 15.56
CA GLY A 165 -10.08 21.98 15.04
C GLY A 165 -10.93 22.50 13.88
N GLU A 166 -10.64 23.71 13.38
CA GLU A 166 -11.32 24.29 12.22
C GLU A 166 -10.86 23.61 10.93
N VAL A 167 -11.79 23.39 10.01
CA VAL A 167 -11.48 22.83 8.67
C VAL A 167 -10.72 23.87 7.87
N LEU A 168 -9.62 23.47 7.29
CA LEU A 168 -8.76 24.30 6.47
C LEU A 168 -9.25 24.36 5.01
N GLU A 169 -8.83 25.39 4.30
CA GLU A 169 -9.07 25.54 2.87
C GLU A 169 -8.27 24.51 2.06
N ARG A 170 -8.72 24.24 0.83
CA ARG A 170 -8.01 23.32 -0.06
C ARG A 170 -6.60 23.81 -0.40
N GLY A 171 -5.61 22.93 -0.23
CA GLY A 171 -4.20 23.21 -0.46
C GLY A 171 -3.43 23.65 0.79
N GLU A 172 -4.11 23.80 1.92
CA GLU A 172 -3.45 24.07 3.20
C GLU A 172 -3.04 22.76 3.88
N THR A 173 -1.91 22.76 4.55
CA THR A 173 -1.39 21.62 5.31
C THR A 173 -1.99 21.59 6.72
N GLY A 174 -2.51 20.45 7.13
CA GLY A 174 -3.08 20.27 8.45
C GLY A 174 -3.18 18.81 8.89
N GLU A 175 -3.92 18.57 9.97
CA GLU A 175 -4.16 17.22 10.48
C GLU A 175 -5.31 16.57 9.70
N LEU A 176 -5.09 15.33 9.23
CA LEU A 176 -6.12 14.52 8.60
C LEU A 176 -7.15 14.06 9.64
N VAL A 177 -8.40 14.29 9.33
CA VAL A 177 -9.56 13.77 10.07
C VAL A 177 -10.42 12.96 9.13
N VAL A 178 -10.88 11.80 9.56
CA VAL A 178 -11.67 10.91 8.71
C VAL A 178 -12.97 10.50 9.39
N THR A 179 -14.08 10.61 8.65
CA THR A 179 -15.37 10.03 9.02
C THR A 179 -15.63 8.79 8.17
N THR A 180 -15.96 7.67 8.80
CA THR A 180 -16.36 6.45 8.08
C THR A 180 -17.84 6.52 7.69
N LEU A 181 -18.17 6.35 6.41
CA LEU A 181 -19.52 6.48 5.87
C LEU A 181 -20.28 5.15 5.81
N SER A 182 -19.59 4.05 5.58
CA SER A 182 -20.18 2.73 5.33
C SER A 182 -19.73 1.64 6.30
N LYS A 183 -18.92 1.98 7.31
CA LYS A 183 -18.42 1.06 8.31
C LYS A 183 -19.44 0.86 9.43
N GLU A 184 -20.08 -0.32 9.48
CA GLU A 184 -21.09 -0.65 10.50
C GLU A 184 -20.46 -0.97 11.86
N GLY A 185 -19.35 -1.74 11.86
CA GLY A 185 -18.63 -2.08 13.08
C GLY A 185 -17.68 -0.97 13.51
N ILE A 186 -17.91 -0.39 14.69
CA ILE A 186 -17.11 0.73 15.23
C ILE A 186 -17.06 1.90 14.23
N PRO A 187 -18.21 2.54 13.90
CA PRO A 187 -18.21 3.71 13.03
C PRO A 187 -17.45 4.86 13.71
N LEU A 188 -16.64 5.57 12.92
CA LEU A 188 -15.86 6.71 13.40
C LEU A 188 -16.42 8.01 12.81
N LEU A 189 -16.67 8.99 13.67
CA LEU A 189 -17.10 10.33 13.29
C LEU A 189 -15.98 11.32 13.61
N ARG A 190 -15.46 11.99 12.58
CA ARG A 190 -14.37 12.97 12.68
C ARG A 190 -13.20 12.45 13.52
N TYR A 191 -12.74 11.25 13.17
CA TYR A 191 -11.60 10.62 13.84
C TYR A 191 -10.30 11.35 13.49
N ARG A 192 -9.62 11.88 14.49
CA ARG A 192 -8.35 12.58 14.36
C ARG A 192 -7.21 11.58 14.25
N THR A 193 -6.63 11.47 13.05
CA THR A 193 -5.58 10.46 12.77
C THR A 193 -4.23 10.83 13.39
N LYS A 194 -3.96 12.10 13.59
CA LYS A 194 -2.67 12.70 13.97
C LYS A 194 -1.66 12.73 12.81
N ASP A 195 -2.04 12.27 11.64
CA ASP A 195 -1.22 12.41 10.46
C ASP A 195 -1.36 13.81 9.87
N ILE A 196 -0.26 14.36 9.38
CA ILE A 196 -0.20 15.67 8.73
C ILE A 196 -0.10 15.47 7.21
N THR A 197 -0.93 16.18 6.51
CA THR A 197 -1.02 16.11 5.04
C THR A 197 -1.28 17.47 4.42
#